data_382b8395755a1d94367e0e041aeca700
#
_entry.id   382b8395755a1d94367e0e041aeca700
#
_cell.length_a   1.000
_cell.length_b   1.000
_cell.length_c   1.000
_cell.angle_alpha   90.00
_cell.angle_beta   90.00
_cell.angle_gamma   90.00
#
_symmetry.space_group_name_H-M   'P 1'
#
loop_
_entity.id
_entity.type
_entity.pdbx_description
1 polymer ?
#
loop_
_entity_poly.entity_id
_entity_poly.type
_entity_poly.pdbx_seq_one_letter_code
_entity_poly.pdbx_strand_id
1 'polypeptide(L)'
;MFKFDLKKAVLYTSVGVGCIAVLLAVTVAPLGKILPGGHIGASEGAGNAGTEQTENEAVETAAEVNWGLSFQQAGQPPVGNATPEYLAKYNAYYIAGSNGKADDSKSAKPVYLTFDAGYENGYTAEILDILKEKKVPAAFFLVGNYIEENPELVKRMEAEGHIVGNHTMHHPDMSAIADEEAFKSEISELEDTYRNAVGKEIPKFYRPPQGKYSEANLQQASRLGYTTLFWSLAYVDWLENDQPDETESINLLNKRIHPGAIVLLHSTSKTNSRILGELIDGWKSKGYEFRSVSELGTGKV
;
A
#
# COMPACT_ATOMS: atom_id res chain seq x y z
N MET A 1 13.88 -48.57 3.23
CA MET A 1 15.11 -48.08 3.88
C MET A 1 15.72 -47.04 2.94
N PHE A 2 15.17 -45.82 2.95
CA PHE A 2 15.67 -44.69 2.15
C PHE A 2 16.21 -43.63 3.11
N LYS A 3 17.48 -43.30 2.94
CA LYS A 3 18.19 -42.30 3.75
C LYS A 3 17.79 -40.92 3.32
N PHE A 4 17.28 -40.11 4.26
CA PHE A 4 17.09 -38.66 4.13
C PHE A 4 18.45 -37.96 4.21
N ASP A 5 18.78 -37.18 3.18
CA ASP A 5 19.98 -36.36 3.16
C ASP A 5 19.66 -34.96 3.68
N LEU A 6 20.20 -34.66 4.84
CA LEU A 6 19.96 -33.44 5.62
C LEU A 6 21.04 -32.42 5.28
N LYS A 7 20.90 -31.65 4.17
CA LYS A 7 21.75 -30.47 3.93
C LYS A 7 21.09 -29.51 2.94
N LYS A 8 20.22 -28.62 3.46
CA LYS A 8 20.04 -27.23 3.02
C LYS A 8 19.17 -26.52 4.06
N ALA A 9 19.77 -26.21 5.20
CA ALA A 9 19.24 -25.19 6.09
C ALA A 9 19.73 -23.83 5.57
N VAL A 10 18.86 -23.06 4.97
CA VAL A 10 19.12 -21.65 4.69
C VAL A 10 18.83 -20.87 5.97
N LEU A 11 19.87 -20.27 6.49
CA LEU A 11 19.90 -19.48 7.72
C LEU A 11 19.23 -18.12 7.45
N TYR A 12 17.99 -17.93 7.86
CA TYR A 12 17.42 -16.60 7.99
C TYR A 12 17.76 -16.04 9.37
N THR A 13 18.69 -15.10 9.40
CA THR A 13 19.01 -14.32 10.60
C THR A 13 17.87 -13.37 10.90
N SER A 14 17.20 -13.61 12.02
CA SER A 14 16.26 -12.69 12.64
C SER A 14 17.00 -11.42 13.08
N VAL A 15 16.69 -10.27 12.47
CA VAL A 15 17.11 -8.96 12.99
C VAL A 15 16.11 -8.56 14.06
N GLY A 16 16.55 -8.63 15.31
CA GLY A 16 15.77 -8.20 16.47
C GLY A 16 15.59 -6.67 16.46
N VAL A 17 14.37 -6.24 16.68
CA VAL A 17 14.01 -4.84 16.93
C VAL A 17 14.50 -4.48 18.34
N GLY A 18 15.64 -3.79 18.42
CA GLY A 18 16.11 -3.15 19.65
C GLY A 18 15.47 -1.77 19.80
N CYS A 19 14.62 -1.61 20.80
CA CYS A 19 14.17 -0.28 21.24
C CYS A 19 15.35 0.49 21.81
N ILE A 20 15.88 1.49 21.10
CA ILE A 20 16.82 2.47 21.63
C ILE A 20 16.01 3.69 22.07
N ALA A 21 15.89 3.88 23.38
CA ALA A 21 15.42 5.13 23.96
C ALA A 21 16.52 6.18 23.80
N VAL A 22 16.30 7.17 22.93
CA VAL A 22 17.19 8.33 22.80
C VAL A 22 16.81 9.36 23.85
N LEU A 23 17.64 9.50 24.88
CA LEU A 23 17.63 10.62 25.83
C LEU A 23 18.21 11.85 25.12
N LEU A 24 17.37 12.84 24.82
CA LEU A 24 17.79 14.15 24.36
C LEU A 24 18.38 14.95 25.55
N ALA A 25 19.70 15.06 25.58
CA ALA A 25 20.39 16.03 26.44
C ALA A 25 20.45 17.38 25.71
N VAL A 26 19.69 18.34 26.21
CA VAL A 26 19.76 19.74 25.77
C VAL A 26 20.97 20.38 26.39
N THR A 27 22.03 20.64 25.60
CA THR A 27 23.14 21.50 26.03
C THR A 27 22.91 22.92 25.52
N VAL A 28 22.70 23.83 26.45
CA VAL A 28 22.65 25.29 26.24
C VAL A 28 24.10 25.80 26.15
N ALA A 29 24.48 26.40 25.02
CA ALA A 29 25.75 27.12 24.88
C ALA A 29 25.51 28.63 24.98
N PRO A 30 26.43 29.40 25.62
CA PRO A 30 26.20 30.79 25.94
C PRO A 30 26.54 31.78 24.82
N LEU A 31 25.80 32.89 24.82
CA LEU A 31 26.02 34.07 23.96
C LEU A 31 27.41 34.69 24.20
N GLY A 32 28.14 34.92 23.11
CA GLY A 32 29.39 35.71 23.09
C GLY A 32 29.34 36.85 22.08
N LYS A 33 29.19 38.05 22.62
CA LYS A 33 29.64 39.40 22.23
C LYS A 33 29.92 39.77 20.76
N ILE A 34 29.16 40.78 20.34
CA ILE A 34 29.35 41.70 19.22
C ILE A 34 30.50 42.70 19.57
N LEU A 35 31.36 43.01 18.60
CA LEU A 35 31.99 44.32 18.44
C LEU A 35 32.32 44.61 16.96
N PRO A 36 32.31 45.92 16.56
CA PRO A 36 32.22 46.34 15.14
C PRO A 36 33.53 46.95 14.61
N GLY A 37 33.60 47.12 13.31
CA GLY A 37 34.45 48.18 12.72
C GLY A 37 35.21 47.82 11.48
N GLY A 38 35.11 48.68 10.45
CA GLY A 38 36.21 49.07 9.59
C GLY A 38 35.99 48.94 8.07
N HIS A 39 35.67 49.91 7.52
CA HIS A 39 35.69 50.70 6.27
C HIS A 39 36.59 50.25 5.07
N ILE A 40 35.99 50.39 3.88
CA ILE A 40 36.43 51.06 2.61
C ILE A 40 37.36 50.28 1.65
N GLY A 41 36.93 50.27 0.37
CA GLY A 41 37.82 50.12 -0.79
C GLY A 41 37.10 49.69 -2.03
N ALA A 42 36.68 50.66 -2.86
CA ALA A 42 36.17 50.45 -4.20
C ALA A 42 37.31 50.23 -5.19
N SER A 43 37.14 49.36 -6.23
CA SER A 43 37.71 49.57 -7.57
C SER A 43 36.97 48.77 -8.61
N GLU A 44 36.62 49.47 -9.66
CA GLU A 44 35.96 49.01 -10.90
C GLU A 44 36.86 48.05 -11.70
N GLY A 45 36.22 47.15 -12.47
CA GLY A 45 36.88 46.35 -13.47
C GLY A 45 35.92 45.47 -14.25
N ALA A 46 35.49 45.94 -15.42
CA ALA A 46 34.62 45.24 -16.33
C ALA A 46 35.27 43.97 -16.92
N GLY A 47 34.51 42.90 -17.08
CA GLY A 47 34.93 41.69 -17.78
C GLY A 47 33.76 40.74 -17.99
N ASN A 48 33.14 40.87 -19.15
CA ASN A 48 32.06 40.02 -19.64
C ASN A 48 32.60 38.62 -19.98
N ALA A 49 32.08 37.59 -19.33
CA ALA A 49 32.19 36.22 -19.84
C ALA A 49 30.95 35.44 -19.36
N GLY A 50 30.09 35.04 -20.29
CA GLY A 50 28.92 34.23 -20.06
C GLY A 50 29.33 32.89 -19.45
N THR A 51 28.75 32.61 -18.30
CA THR A 51 28.71 31.28 -17.70
C THR A 51 27.29 30.80 -17.80
N GLU A 52 27.09 29.80 -18.65
CA GLU A 52 25.89 28.96 -18.60
C GLU A 52 25.76 28.41 -17.16
N GLN A 53 24.78 28.88 -16.43
CA GLN A 53 24.34 28.25 -15.22
C GLN A 53 23.57 27.00 -15.64
N THR A 54 24.22 25.85 -15.61
CA THR A 54 23.55 24.59 -15.47
C THR A 54 22.90 24.61 -14.08
N GLU A 55 21.60 24.86 -14.05
CA GLU A 55 20.79 24.59 -12.88
C GLU A 55 20.87 23.09 -12.61
N ASN A 56 21.76 22.70 -11.71
CA ASN A 56 21.64 21.45 -10.99
C ASN A 56 20.36 21.59 -10.14
N GLU A 57 19.22 21.16 -10.69
CA GLU A 57 18.10 20.77 -9.85
C GLU A 57 18.62 19.68 -8.92
N ALA A 58 18.89 20.05 -7.68
CA ALA A 58 19.09 19.10 -6.62
C ALA A 58 17.80 18.25 -6.58
N VAL A 59 17.90 16.99 -6.97
CA VAL A 59 16.85 16.00 -6.73
C VAL A 59 16.68 15.96 -5.22
N GLU A 60 15.69 16.69 -4.73
CA GLU A 60 15.26 16.62 -3.36
C GLU A 60 14.85 15.16 -3.16
N THR A 61 15.64 14.39 -2.42
CA THR A 61 15.35 13.00 -2.10
C THR A 61 14.01 13.01 -1.35
N ALA A 62 12.96 12.67 -2.06
CA ALA A 62 11.62 12.68 -1.52
C ALA A 62 11.60 11.82 -0.26
N ALA A 63 11.21 12.40 0.87
CA ALA A 63 11.20 11.73 2.15
C ALA A 63 10.33 10.47 2.07
N GLU A 64 10.87 9.34 2.52
CA GLU A 64 10.12 8.09 2.66
C GLU A 64 8.98 8.27 3.65
N VAL A 65 7.78 7.85 3.27
CA VAL A 65 6.59 7.94 4.11
C VAL A 65 5.98 6.55 4.27
N ASN A 66 5.72 6.18 5.52
CA ASN A 66 4.92 4.99 5.83
C ASN A 66 3.44 5.40 5.85
N TRP A 67 2.58 4.67 5.13
CA TRP A 67 1.15 4.90 5.19
C TRP A 67 0.62 4.68 6.61
N GLY A 68 -0.05 5.68 7.15
CA GLY A 68 -0.57 5.67 8.52
C GLY A 68 -1.98 6.24 8.63
N LEU A 69 -2.77 5.67 9.54
CA LEU A 69 -4.17 6.01 9.78
C LEU A 69 -4.39 6.42 11.23
N SER A 70 -5.14 7.50 11.43
CA SER A 70 -5.61 7.94 12.75
C SER A 70 -7.13 7.80 12.83
N PHE A 71 -7.60 6.84 13.63
CA PHE A 71 -9.02 6.59 13.84
C PHE A 71 -9.57 7.51 14.91
N GLN A 72 -10.49 8.40 14.52
CA GLN A 72 -11.05 9.41 15.42
C GLN A 72 -12.35 8.92 16.08
N GLN A 73 -13.24 8.33 15.30
CA GLN A 73 -14.56 7.91 15.74
C GLN A 73 -14.98 6.59 15.08
N ALA A 74 -15.70 5.75 15.81
CA ALA A 74 -16.24 4.50 15.27
C ALA A 74 -17.20 4.76 14.10
N GLY A 75 -17.07 3.99 13.02
CA GLY A 75 -17.92 4.11 11.83
C GLY A 75 -17.65 5.33 10.95
N GLN A 76 -16.61 6.09 11.26
CA GLN A 76 -16.18 7.24 10.46
C GLN A 76 -14.86 6.95 9.77
N PRO A 77 -14.63 7.57 8.60
CA PRO A 77 -13.34 7.48 7.91
C PRO A 77 -12.18 7.93 8.81
N PRO A 78 -11.06 7.21 8.83
CA PRO A 78 -9.85 7.66 9.51
C PRO A 78 -9.20 8.82 8.75
N VAL A 79 -8.37 9.57 9.46
CA VAL A 79 -7.48 10.55 8.85
C VAL A 79 -6.19 9.83 8.43
N GLY A 80 -5.85 9.88 7.14
CA GLY A 80 -4.57 9.42 6.62
C GLY A 80 -3.46 10.45 6.85
N ASN A 81 -2.21 10.03 6.83
CA ASN A 81 -1.06 10.95 6.88
C ASN A 81 -0.80 11.71 5.57
N ALA A 82 -1.57 11.41 4.52
CA ALA A 82 -1.72 12.25 3.34
C ALA A 82 -3.22 12.49 3.07
N THR A 83 -3.57 13.66 2.54
CA THR A 83 -4.97 13.98 2.24
C THR A 83 -5.44 13.29 0.96
N PRO A 84 -6.75 13.01 0.81
CA PRO A 84 -7.29 12.46 -0.43
C PRO A 84 -6.98 13.31 -1.66
N GLU A 85 -7.01 14.65 -1.51
CA GLU A 85 -6.73 15.59 -2.59
C GLU A 85 -5.26 15.56 -3.03
N TYR A 86 -4.34 15.37 -2.07
CA TYR A 86 -2.93 15.20 -2.39
C TYR A 86 -2.70 13.90 -3.17
N LEU A 87 -3.21 12.77 -2.67
CA LEU A 87 -3.07 11.47 -3.31
C LEU A 87 -3.72 11.43 -4.70
N ALA A 88 -4.88 12.07 -4.86
CA ALA A 88 -5.59 12.10 -6.14
C ALA A 88 -4.78 12.74 -7.29
N LYS A 89 -3.83 13.65 -7.00
CA LYS A 89 -2.90 14.21 -7.99
C LYS A 89 -2.07 13.13 -8.69
N TYR A 90 -1.84 12.02 -8.02
CA TYR A 90 -1.04 10.89 -8.48
C TYR A 90 -1.88 9.64 -8.78
N ASN A 91 -3.19 9.82 -8.98
CA ASN A 91 -4.13 8.70 -9.15
C ASN A 91 -4.01 7.67 -7.99
N ALA A 92 -3.88 8.16 -6.76
CA ALA A 92 -3.75 7.33 -5.57
C ALA A 92 -4.94 7.55 -4.62
N TYR A 93 -5.42 6.47 -3.98
CA TYR A 93 -6.62 6.49 -3.15
C TYR A 93 -6.46 5.59 -1.92
N TYR A 94 -7.07 5.98 -0.79
CA TYR A 94 -7.20 5.14 0.40
C TYR A 94 -8.65 5.03 0.89
N ILE A 95 -9.52 5.84 0.31
CA ILE A 95 -10.95 5.88 0.58
C ILE A 95 -11.68 6.28 -0.72
N ALA A 96 -12.89 5.79 -0.93
CA ALA A 96 -13.70 6.19 -2.07
C ALA A 96 -14.33 7.57 -1.87
N GLY A 97 -14.43 8.31 -2.97
CA GLY A 97 -14.96 9.67 -2.99
C GLY A 97 -13.86 10.72 -3.22
N SER A 98 -14.14 11.73 -4.05
CA SER A 98 -13.16 12.73 -4.49
C SER A 98 -12.62 13.63 -3.37
N ASN A 99 -13.24 13.62 -2.18
CA ASN A 99 -12.88 14.46 -1.05
C ASN A 99 -12.71 13.66 0.26
N GLY A 100 -12.48 12.35 0.17
CA GLY A 100 -12.44 11.48 1.36
C GLY A 100 -13.79 11.35 2.07
N LYS A 101 -14.85 11.92 1.49
CA LYS A 101 -16.22 11.75 1.96
C LYS A 101 -16.91 10.77 1.03
N ALA A 102 -17.55 9.77 1.59
CA ALA A 102 -18.53 8.98 0.85
C ALA A 102 -19.55 9.97 0.24
N ASP A 103 -19.99 9.70 -0.98
CA ASP A 103 -21.07 10.48 -1.59
C ASP A 103 -22.36 10.23 -0.77
N ASP A 104 -22.61 11.13 0.18
CA ASP A 104 -23.80 11.08 1.06
C ASP A 104 -25.11 11.27 0.29
N SER A 105 -25.05 11.63 -1.02
CA SER A 105 -26.24 11.83 -1.87
C SER A 105 -26.91 10.52 -2.26
N LYS A 106 -26.23 9.37 -2.06
CA LYS A 106 -26.78 8.03 -2.31
C LYS A 106 -26.80 7.25 -1.01
N SER A 107 -27.90 6.62 -0.71
CA SER A 107 -28.12 5.75 0.45
C SER A 107 -27.15 4.53 0.50
N ALA A 108 -26.33 4.35 -0.51
CA ALA A 108 -25.35 3.29 -0.64
C ALA A 108 -24.10 3.59 0.20
N LYS A 109 -23.65 2.60 0.96
CA LYS A 109 -22.41 2.62 1.73
C LYS A 109 -21.39 1.70 1.02
N PRO A 110 -20.66 2.19 -0.02
CA PRO A 110 -19.73 1.34 -0.74
C PRO A 110 -18.59 0.89 0.16
N VAL A 111 -18.14 -0.36 -0.05
CA VAL A 111 -16.94 -0.93 0.57
C VAL A 111 -16.17 -1.72 -0.49
N TYR A 112 -14.87 -1.61 -0.46
CA TYR A 112 -13.95 -2.24 -1.41
C TYR A 112 -13.05 -3.20 -0.65
N LEU A 113 -13.25 -4.49 -0.88
CA LEU A 113 -12.50 -5.54 -0.20
C LEU A 113 -11.23 -5.84 -0.97
N THR A 114 -10.09 -5.78 -0.28
CA THR A 114 -8.79 -6.03 -0.89
C THR A 114 -7.94 -6.95 -0.03
N PHE A 115 -7.12 -7.78 -0.69
CA PHE A 115 -6.21 -8.72 -0.05
C PHE A 115 -4.80 -8.53 -0.60
N ASP A 116 -3.79 -8.57 0.27
CA ASP A 116 -2.40 -8.67 -0.11
C ASP A 116 -1.90 -10.11 0.13
N ALA A 117 -1.09 -10.63 -0.79
CA ALA A 117 -0.47 -11.94 -0.63
C ALA A 117 0.90 -12.01 -1.32
N GLY A 118 1.91 -12.37 -0.55
CA GLY A 118 3.26 -12.67 -1.03
C GLY A 118 3.54 -14.18 -1.14
N TYR A 119 2.74 -15.03 -0.51
CA TYR A 119 2.81 -16.49 -0.54
C TYR A 119 1.44 -17.11 -0.25
N GLU A 120 1.26 -18.40 -0.55
CA GLU A 120 0.04 -19.14 -0.20
C GLU A 120 0.24 -19.88 1.12
N ASN A 121 -0.77 -19.78 2.01
CA ASN A 121 -0.77 -20.42 3.32
C ASN A 121 -1.97 -21.38 3.53
N GLY A 122 -2.59 -21.80 2.43
CA GLY A 122 -3.70 -22.77 2.44
C GLY A 122 -5.09 -22.16 2.61
N TYR A 123 -5.23 -20.82 2.66
CA TYR A 123 -6.53 -20.17 2.97
C TYR A 123 -7.14 -19.42 1.79
N THR A 124 -6.38 -19.13 0.74
CA THR A 124 -6.91 -18.33 -0.40
C THR A 124 -8.05 -19.03 -1.11
N ALA A 125 -8.00 -20.35 -1.26
CA ALA A 125 -9.09 -21.10 -1.90
C ALA A 125 -10.41 -21.00 -1.13
N GLU A 126 -10.37 -21.07 0.21
CA GLU A 126 -11.51 -20.91 1.09
C GLU A 126 -12.08 -19.48 1.04
N ILE A 127 -11.20 -18.47 1.03
CA ILE A 127 -11.57 -17.06 0.86
C ILE A 127 -12.32 -16.86 -0.47
N LEU A 128 -11.82 -17.43 -1.58
CA LEU A 128 -12.47 -17.35 -2.88
C LEU A 128 -13.83 -18.04 -2.87
N ASP A 129 -13.99 -19.20 -2.20
CA ASP A 129 -15.27 -19.88 -2.05
C ASP A 129 -16.31 -19.00 -1.34
N ILE A 130 -15.89 -18.32 -0.26
CA ILE A 130 -16.75 -17.40 0.49
C ILE A 130 -17.15 -16.20 -0.39
N LEU A 131 -16.19 -15.58 -1.07
CA LEU A 131 -16.45 -14.43 -1.94
C LEU A 131 -17.44 -14.79 -3.06
N LYS A 132 -17.29 -15.97 -3.66
CA LYS A 132 -18.20 -16.51 -4.68
C LYS A 132 -19.59 -16.77 -4.14
N GLU A 133 -19.72 -17.47 -3.00
CA GLU A 133 -21.00 -17.73 -2.33
C GLU A 133 -21.71 -16.41 -2.00
N LYS A 134 -21.00 -15.46 -1.42
CA LYS A 134 -21.55 -14.16 -1.03
C LYS A 134 -21.70 -13.18 -2.20
N LYS A 135 -21.23 -13.51 -3.41
CA LYS A 135 -21.23 -12.66 -4.60
C LYS A 135 -20.57 -11.29 -4.34
N VAL A 136 -19.37 -11.32 -3.80
CA VAL A 136 -18.60 -10.14 -3.43
C VAL A 136 -17.37 -10.03 -4.32
N PRO A 137 -17.20 -8.94 -5.08
CA PRO A 137 -15.97 -8.67 -5.79
C PRO A 137 -14.87 -8.26 -4.81
N ALA A 138 -13.64 -8.64 -5.11
CA ALA A 138 -12.45 -8.23 -4.36
C ALA A 138 -11.29 -7.91 -5.28
N ALA A 139 -10.24 -7.28 -4.74
CA ALA A 139 -8.96 -7.15 -5.41
C ALA A 139 -7.88 -7.89 -4.61
N PHE A 140 -6.98 -8.57 -5.32
CA PHE A 140 -5.85 -9.28 -4.74
C PHE A 140 -4.57 -8.64 -5.28
N PHE A 141 -3.78 -8.01 -4.40
CA PHE A 141 -2.47 -7.47 -4.72
C PHE A 141 -1.43 -8.55 -4.46
N LEU A 142 -0.89 -9.10 -5.54
CA LEU A 142 -0.03 -10.27 -5.51
C LEU A 142 1.43 -9.90 -5.79
N VAL A 143 2.34 -10.53 -5.07
CA VAL A 143 3.78 -10.50 -5.32
C VAL A 143 4.13 -11.54 -6.40
N GLY A 144 5.24 -11.34 -7.12
CA GLY A 144 5.63 -12.20 -8.22
C GLY A 144 5.71 -13.68 -7.88
N ASN A 145 6.36 -14.04 -6.78
CA ASN A 145 6.47 -15.43 -6.34
C ASN A 145 5.11 -16.10 -6.05
N TYR A 146 4.12 -15.33 -5.56
CA TYR A 146 2.76 -15.88 -5.40
C TYR A 146 2.18 -16.33 -6.72
N ILE A 147 2.32 -15.51 -7.77
CA ILE A 147 1.79 -15.79 -9.11
C ILE A 147 2.51 -17.00 -9.73
N GLU A 148 3.83 -17.09 -9.58
CA GLU A 148 4.65 -18.18 -10.11
C GLU A 148 4.31 -19.53 -9.44
N GLU A 149 4.15 -19.52 -8.12
CA GLU A 149 3.90 -20.75 -7.36
C GLU A 149 2.44 -21.20 -7.37
N ASN A 150 1.48 -20.28 -7.58
CA ASN A 150 0.04 -20.54 -7.50
C ASN A 150 -0.77 -20.07 -8.73
N PRO A 151 -0.34 -20.35 -9.97
CA PRO A 151 -0.98 -19.82 -11.17
C PRO A 151 -2.47 -20.23 -11.29
N GLU A 152 -2.85 -21.37 -10.76
CA GLU A 152 -4.25 -21.83 -10.81
C GLU A 152 -5.17 -21.02 -9.88
N LEU A 153 -4.67 -20.56 -8.72
CA LEU A 153 -5.42 -19.66 -7.86
C LEU A 153 -5.56 -18.27 -8.51
N VAL A 154 -4.51 -17.79 -9.18
CA VAL A 154 -4.54 -16.50 -9.90
C VAL A 154 -5.55 -16.55 -11.06
N LYS A 155 -5.56 -17.63 -11.86
CA LYS A 155 -6.56 -17.85 -12.90
C LYS A 155 -7.97 -17.93 -12.33
N ARG A 156 -8.13 -18.55 -11.16
CA ARG A 156 -9.40 -18.65 -10.46
C ARG A 156 -9.90 -17.27 -10.02
N MET A 157 -9.03 -16.42 -9.44
CA MET A 157 -9.37 -15.05 -9.07
C MET A 157 -9.93 -14.28 -10.27
N GLU A 158 -9.24 -14.36 -11.39
CA GLU A 158 -9.65 -13.70 -12.63
C GLU A 158 -10.97 -14.26 -13.20
N ALA A 159 -11.12 -15.58 -13.24
CA ALA A 159 -12.32 -16.24 -13.74
C ALA A 159 -13.57 -15.96 -12.87
N GLU A 160 -13.40 -15.73 -11.57
CA GLU A 160 -14.47 -15.39 -10.64
C GLU A 160 -14.75 -13.87 -10.60
N GLY A 161 -14.06 -13.07 -11.44
CA GLY A 161 -14.32 -11.63 -11.61
C GLY A 161 -13.63 -10.73 -10.55
N HIS A 162 -12.64 -11.26 -9.85
CA HIS A 162 -11.79 -10.47 -8.98
C HIS A 162 -10.73 -9.72 -9.77
N ILE A 163 -10.25 -8.60 -9.23
CA ILE A 163 -9.12 -7.86 -9.78
C ILE A 163 -7.83 -8.45 -9.20
N VAL A 164 -6.86 -8.78 -10.05
CA VAL A 164 -5.49 -9.02 -9.61
C VAL A 164 -4.72 -7.73 -9.83
N GLY A 165 -4.14 -7.17 -8.76
CA GLY A 165 -3.34 -5.95 -8.76
C GLY A 165 -1.85 -6.27 -8.58
N ASN A 166 -1.01 -5.32 -8.97
CA ASN A 166 0.44 -5.41 -8.89
C ASN A 166 0.93 -5.04 -7.47
N HIS A 167 1.64 -5.98 -6.82
CA HIS A 167 2.28 -5.75 -5.52
C HIS A 167 3.80 -5.90 -5.61
N THR A 168 4.37 -5.62 -6.80
CA THR A 168 5.76 -5.74 -7.22
C THR A 168 6.26 -7.18 -7.37
N MET A 169 7.35 -7.35 -8.13
CA MET A 169 7.91 -8.69 -8.35
C MET A 169 8.51 -9.29 -7.09
N HIS A 170 9.27 -8.50 -6.29
CA HIS A 170 10.06 -9.01 -5.17
C HIS A 170 9.69 -8.39 -3.82
N HIS A 171 8.63 -7.55 -3.75
CA HIS A 171 8.17 -6.88 -2.53
C HIS A 171 9.24 -6.01 -1.83
N PRO A 172 10.06 -5.23 -2.55
CA PRO A 172 11.04 -4.35 -1.94
C PRO A 172 10.39 -3.12 -1.29
N ASP A 173 11.17 -2.38 -0.53
CA ASP A 173 10.80 -1.02 -0.14
C ASP A 173 10.89 -0.09 -1.37
N MET A 174 9.76 0.10 -2.05
CA MET A 174 9.72 0.90 -3.28
C MET A 174 10.04 2.37 -3.02
N SER A 175 9.82 2.89 -1.80
CA SER A 175 10.13 4.28 -1.47
C SER A 175 11.63 4.56 -1.46
N ALA A 176 12.45 3.54 -1.25
CA ALA A 176 13.91 3.62 -1.34
C ALA A 176 14.44 3.53 -2.78
N ILE A 177 13.59 3.20 -3.76
CA ILE A 177 13.98 3.08 -5.17
C ILE A 177 13.72 4.41 -5.88
N ALA A 178 14.77 5.25 -5.97
CA ALA A 178 14.71 6.54 -6.65
C ALA A 178 14.87 6.41 -8.18
N ASP A 179 15.55 5.37 -8.64
CA ASP A 179 15.79 5.13 -10.07
C ASP A 179 14.50 4.69 -10.76
N GLU A 180 14.12 5.40 -11.83
CA GLU A 180 12.87 5.17 -12.55
C GLU A 180 12.85 3.82 -13.29
N GLU A 181 13.99 3.40 -13.84
CA GLU A 181 14.06 2.11 -14.54
C GLU A 181 14.02 0.94 -13.55
N ALA A 182 14.65 1.07 -12.37
CA ALA A 182 14.55 0.06 -11.32
C ALA A 182 13.12 -0.05 -10.77
N PHE A 183 12.42 1.07 -10.56
CA PHE A 183 11.01 1.08 -10.18
C PHE A 183 10.14 0.39 -11.23
N LYS A 184 10.34 0.76 -12.49
CA LYS A 184 9.61 0.19 -13.62
C LYS A 184 9.88 -1.31 -13.79
N SER A 185 11.11 -1.78 -13.54
CA SER A 185 11.47 -3.21 -13.61
C SER A 185 10.63 -4.04 -12.64
N GLU A 186 10.56 -3.64 -11.36
CA GLU A 186 9.72 -4.30 -10.34
C GLU A 186 8.25 -4.41 -10.76
N ILE A 187 7.73 -3.39 -11.45
CA ILE A 187 6.35 -3.37 -11.93
C ILE A 187 6.18 -4.26 -13.16
N SER A 188 7.08 -4.11 -14.17
CA SER A 188 6.93 -4.78 -15.47
C SER A 188 7.26 -6.26 -15.42
N GLU A 189 8.19 -6.69 -14.58
CA GLU A 189 8.48 -8.10 -14.39
C GLU A 189 7.27 -8.86 -13.83
N LEU A 190 6.53 -8.25 -12.92
CA LEU A 190 5.28 -8.82 -12.45
C LEU A 190 4.19 -8.82 -13.54
N GLU A 191 4.10 -7.77 -14.36
CA GLU A 191 3.17 -7.76 -15.51
C GLU A 191 3.42 -8.94 -16.44
N ASP A 192 4.70 -9.21 -16.77
CA ASP A 192 5.10 -10.34 -17.60
C ASP A 192 4.80 -11.67 -16.92
N THR A 193 5.08 -11.82 -15.64
CA THR A 193 4.77 -13.01 -14.86
C THR A 193 3.27 -13.30 -14.85
N TYR A 194 2.44 -12.27 -14.62
CA TYR A 194 0.98 -12.40 -14.69
C TYR A 194 0.50 -12.78 -16.10
N ARG A 195 1.02 -12.10 -17.14
CA ARG A 195 0.67 -12.39 -18.53
C ARG A 195 1.01 -13.83 -18.89
N ASN A 196 2.15 -14.34 -18.47
CA ASN A 196 2.57 -15.72 -18.68
C ASN A 196 1.66 -16.73 -17.95
N ALA A 197 1.23 -16.41 -16.73
CA ALA A 197 0.36 -17.27 -15.94
C ALA A 197 -1.09 -17.30 -16.44
N VAL A 198 -1.65 -16.14 -16.80
CA VAL A 198 -3.09 -15.95 -17.05
C VAL A 198 -3.42 -15.78 -18.53
N GLY A 199 -2.45 -15.32 -19.34
CA GLY A 199 -2.65 -15.05 -20.78
C GLY A 199 -3.31 -13.71 -21.08
N LYS A 200 -3.35 -12.79 -20.11
CA LYS A 200 -3.96 -11.45 -20.21
C LYS A 200 -3.05 -10.39 -19.62
N GLU A 201 -3.29 -9.13 -19.97
CA GLU A 201 -2.63 -8.00 -19.29
C GLU A 201 -3.19 -7.84 -17.88
N ILE A 202 -2.30 -7.51 -16.93
CA ILE A 202 -2.73 -7.24 -15.55
C ILE A 202 -3.51 -5.92 -15.49
N PRO A 203 -4.62 -5.84 -14.75
CA PRO A 203 -5.30 -4.59 -14.47
C PRO A 203 -4.37 -3.58 -13.78
N LYS A 204 -4.41 -2.31 -14.17
CA LYS A 204 -3.50 -1.26 -13.71
C LYS A 204 -3.84 -0.74 -12.30
N PHE A 205 -3.86 -1.64 -11.33
CA PHE A 205 -3.96 -1.36 -9.90
C PHE A 205 -2.68 -1.77 -9.20
N TYR A 206 -2.11 -0.86 -8.41
CA TYR A 206 -0.85 -1.06 -7.71
C TYR A 206 -1.04 -0.79 -6.21
N ARG A 207 -0.38 -1.57 -5.39
CA ARG A 207 -0.23 -1.27 -3.96
C ARG A 207 1.25 -1.32 -3.60
N PRO A 208 1.80 -0.22 -3.02
CA PRO A 208 3.20 -0.22 -2.60
C PRO A 208 3.39 -1.21 -1.45
N PRO A 209 4.45 -2.07 -1.51
CA PRO A 209 4.83 -2.93 -0.41
C PRO A 209 4.92 -2.19 0.92
N GLN A 210 4.43 -2.83 2.00
CA GLN A 210 4.45 -2.28 3.36
C GLN A 210 3.69 -0.94 3.53
N GLY A 211 3.01 -0.45 2.50
CA GLY A 211 2.44 0.89 2.49
C GLY A 211 3.47 2.01 2.47
N LYS A 212 4.72 1.71 2.13
CA LYS A 212 5.78 2.72 2.01
C LYS A 212 5.75 3.38 0.65
N TYR A 213 5.85 4.69 0.64
CA TYR A 213 5.81 5.48 -0.59
C TYR A 213 6.65 6.75 -0.48
N SER A 214 6.95 7.31 -1.61
CA SER A 214 7.44 8.68 -1.77
C SER A 214 6.61 9.38 -2.83
N GLU A 215 6.69 10.70 -2.91
CA GLU A 215 6.02 11.46 -3.99
C GLU A 215 6.49 10.99 -5.37
N ALA A 216 7.80 10.75 -5.52
CA ALA A 216 8.39 10.24 -6.75
C ALA A 216 7.78 8.89 -7.17
N ASN A 217 7.62 7.96 -6.22
CA ASN A 217 7.02 6.66 -6.53
C ASN A 217 5.54 6.76 -6.92
N LEU A 218 4.77 7.61 -6.27
CA LEU A 218 3.37 7.87 -6.66
C LEU A 218 3.31 8.42 -8.09
N GLN A 219 4.22 9.33 -8.43
CA GLN A 219 4.32 9.91 -9.78
C GLN A 219 4.74 8.85 -10.82
N GLN A 220 5.73 8.01 -10.50
CA GLN A 220 6.19 6.91 -11.36
C GLN A 220 5.07 5.92 -11.64
N ALA A 221 4.35 5.45 -10.60
CA ALA A 221 3.21 4.56 -10.75
C ALA A 221 2.11 5.18 -11.63
N SER A 222 1.79 6.46 -11.39
CA SER A 222 0.80 7.20 -12.19
C SER A 222 1.21 7.34 -13.66
N ARG A 223 2.49 7.62 -13.97
CA ARG A 223 3.02 7.68 -15.34
C ARG A 223 2.93 6.33 -16.07
N LEU A 224 3.06 5.22 -15.35
CA LEU A 224 2.87 3.86 -15.88
C LEU A 224 1.38 3.49 -16.04
N GLY A 225 0.46 4.42 -15.74
CA GLY A 225 -0.98 4.25 -15.88
C GLY A 225 -1.64 3.52 -14.71
N TYR A 226 -0.94 3.34 -13.60
CA TYR A 226 -1.48 2.67 -12.43
C TYR A 226 -2.35 3.57 -11.57
N THR A 227 -3.38 2.97 -10.98
CA THR A 227 -4.11 3.50 -9.83
C THR A 227 -3.46 2.92 -8.57
N THR A 228 -2.88 3.77 -7.73
CA THR A 228 -2.27 3.33 -6.47
C THR A 228 -3.34 3.23 -5.38
N LEU A 229 -3.44 2.07 -4.71
CA LEU A 229 -4.40 1.84 -3.65
C LEU A 229 -3.74 1.59 -2.31
N PHE A 230 -3.92 2.54 -1.39
CA PHE A 230 -3.73 2.35 0.04
C PHE A 230 -5.02 1.78 0.64
N TRP A 231 -5.22 1.92 1.95
CA TRP A 231 -6.38 1.42 2.69
C TRP A 231 -6.83 2.42 3.74
N SER A 232 -8.08 2.35 4.13
CA SER A 232 -8.65 3.11 5.26
C SER A 232 -9.06 2.22 6.43
N LEU A 233 -9.00 0.90 6.25
CA LEU A 233 -9.24 -0.07 7.29
C LEU A 233 -8.31 -1.26 7.13
N ALA A 234 -7.56 -1.58 8.18
CA ALA A 234 -6.69 -2.74 8.28
C ALA A 234 -6.48 -3.11 9.75
N TYR A 235 -5.92 -4.29 9.97
CA TYR A 235 -5.45 -4.74 11.27
C TYR A 235 -4.26 -5.70 11.09
N VAL A 236 -3.61 -6.10 12.17
CA VAL A 236 -2.47 -7.02 12.11
C VAL A 236 -3.01 -8.45 11.98
N ASP A 237 -2.94 -8.99 10.77
CA ASP A 237 -3.49 -10.31 10.40
C ASP A 237 -2.49 -11.20 9.64
N TRP A 238 -1.29 -10.68 9.34
CA TRP A 238 -0.28 -11.34 8.51
C TRP A 238 0.74 -12.18 9.30
N LEU A 239 0.71 -12.15 10.63
CA LEU A 239 1.64 -12.92 11.46
C LEU A 239 1.22 -14.39 11.46
N GLU A 240 1.97 -15.25 10.75
CA GLU A 240 1.61 -16.66 10.55
C GLU A 240 1.42 -17.43 11.86
N ASN A 241 2.34 -17.23 12.82
CA ASN A 241 2.36 -17.93 14.11
C ASN A 241 1.69 -17.16 15.26
N ASP A 242 1.13 -15.99 14.99
CA ASP A 242 0.43 -15.14 15.95
C ASP A 242 -0.83 -14.56 15.32
N GLN A 243 -1.76 -15.46 14.98
CA GLN A 243 -3.03 -15.08 14.35
C GLN A 243 -3.94 -14.42 15.39
N PRO A 244 -4.57 -13.29 15.04
CA PRO A 244 -5.45 -12.57 15.96
C PRO A 244 -6.71 -13.40 16.30
N ASP A 245 -7.27 -13.17 17.48
CA ASP A 245 -8.52 -13.79 17.89
C ASP A 245 -9.69 -13.40 16.97
N GLU A 246 -10.52 -14.37 16.60
CA GLU A 246 -11.63 -14.19 15.65
C GLU A 246 -12.65 -13.16 16.17
N THR A 247 -13.04 -13.24 17.45
CA THR A 247 -14.03 -12.33 18.05
C THR A 247 -13.50 -10.92 18.16
N GLU A 248 -12.26 -10.76 18.59
CA GLU A 248 -11.61 -9.44 18.68
C GLU A 248 -11.45 -8.82 17.31
N SER A 249 -11.10 -9.60 16.29
CA SER A 249 -10.97 -9.18 14.89
C SER A 249 -12.32 -8.68 14.34
N ILE A 250 -13.39 -9.45 14.52
CA ILE A 250 -14.75 -9.06 14.11
C ILE A 250 -15.16 -7.75 14.79
N ASN A 251 -14.94 -7.63 16.10
CA ASN A 251 -15.29 -6.44 16.86
C ASN A 251 -14.51 -5.21 16.38
N LEU A 252 -13.20 -5.37 16.15
CA LEU A 252 -12.34 -4.30 15.67
C LEU A 252 -12.75 -3.84 14.27
N LEU A 253 -12.94 -4.76 13.33
CA LEU A 253 -13.32 -4.47 11.96
C LEU A 253 -14.72 -3.83 11.91
N ASN A 254 -15.69 -4.36 12.69
CA ASN A 254 -17.01 -3.76 12.82
C ASN A 254 -17.00 -2.34 13.44
N LYS A 255 -16.07 -2.05 14.32
CA LYS A 255 -15.91 -0.71 14.91
C LYS A 255 -15.35 0.30 13.89
N ARG A 256 -14.49 -0.17 12.98
CA ARG A 256 -13.75 0.67 12.04
C ARG A 256 -14.39 0.81 10.67
N ILE A 257 -15.30 -0.10 10.28
CA ILE A 257 -15.96 -0.03 8.97
C ILE A 257 -16.70 1.30 8.80
N HIS A 258 -16.60 1.89 7.62
CA HIS A 258 -17.23 3.15 7.26
C HIS A 258 -17.58 3.16 5.77
N PRO A 259 -18.52 4.02 5.31
CA PRO A 259 -18.79 4.17 3.89
C PRO A 259 -17.55 4.63 3.12
N GLY A 260 -17.31 4.03 1.96
CA GLY A 260 -16.13 4.30 1.14
C GLY A 260 -14.86 3.58 1.58
N ALA A 261 -14.93 2.67 2.55
CA ALA A 261 -13.75 1.97 3.06
C ALA A 261 -13.08 1.13 1.98
N ILE A 262 -11.77 1.30 1.82
CA ILE A 262 -10.87 0.33 1.18
C ILE A 262 -10.29 -0.52 2.31
N VAL A 263 -10.69 -1.78 2.35
CA VAL A 263 -10.32 -2.72 3.41
C VAL A 263 -9.13 -3.54 2.97
N LEU A 264 -8.05 -3.50 3.75
CA LEU A 264 -6.90 -4.39 3.56
C LEU A 264 -6.97 -5.55 4.52
N LEU A 265 -6.95 -6.75 3.96
CA LEU A 265 -6.76 -8.03 4.63
C LEU A 265 -5.63 -8.79 3.95
N HIS A 266 -5.13 -9.87 4.58
CA HIS A 266 -4.19 -10.79 3.94
C HIS A 266 -4.86 -12.14 3.71
N SER A 267 -4.74 -12.69 2.49
CA SER A 267 -5.32 -13.99 2.16
C SER A 267 -4.53 -15.16 2.77
N THR A 268 -3.35 -14.88 3.32
CA THR A 268 -2.54 -15.81 4.09
C THR A 268 -3.03 -16.03 5.51
N SER A 269 -4.02 -15.24 5.97
CA SER A 269 -4.53 -15.27 7.34
C SER A 269 -5.60 -16.34 7.54
N LYS A 270 -5.34 -17.24 8.48
CA LYS A 270 -6.32 -18.22 8.95
C LYS A 270 -7.55 -17.56 9.58
N THR A 271 -7.33 -16.51 10.37
CA THR A 271 -8.42 -15.77 11.00
C THR A 271 -9.34 -15.17 9.95
N ASN A 272 -8.76 -14.53 8.91
CA ASN A 272 -9.56 -13.95 7.83
C ASN A 272 -10.41 -14.99 7.09
N SER A 273 -9.88 -16.18 6.79
CA SER A 273 -10.66 -17.23 6.12
C SER A 273 -11.90 -17.66 6.94
N ARG A 274 -11.83 -17.58 8.26
CA ARG A 274 -12.92 -17.98 9.14
C ARG A 274 -13.96 -16.90 9.37
N ILE A 275 -13.52 -15.64 9.51
CA ILE A 275 -14.44 -14.54 9.87
C ILE A 275 -15.04 -13.83 8.66
N LEU A 276 -14.49 -14.00 7.45
CA LEU A 276 -14.87 -13.25 6.25
C LEU A 276 -16.35 -13.36 5.94
N GLY A 277 -16.92 -14.56 6.01
CA GLY A 277 -18.36 -14.79 5.74
C GLY A 277 -19.27 -14.01 6.68
N GLU A 278 -18.97 -14.04 7.99
CA GLU A 278 -19.71 -13.28 9.01
C GLU A 278 -19.58 -11.78 8.82
N LEU A 279 -18.38 -11.29 8.53
CA LEU A 279 -18.13 -9.86 8.25
C LEU A 279 -18.95 -9.38 7.06
N ILE A 280 -18.94 -10.13 5.94
CA ILE A 280 -19.70 -9.78 4.74
C ILE A 280 -21.19 -9.71 5.04
N ASP A 281 -21.76 -10.72 5.69
CA ASP A 281 -23.19 -10.76 6.03
C ASP A 281 -23.55 -9.63 7.00
N GLY A 282 -22.73 -9.42 8.02
CA GLY A 282 -22.92 -8.34 9.00
C GLY A 282 -22.85 -6.96 8.37
N TRP A 283 -21.94 -6.70 7.43
CA TRP A 283 -21.84 -5.42 6.74
C TRP A 283 -22.99 -5.22 5.74
N LYS A 284 -23.38 -6.26 4.97
CA LYS A 284 -24.56 -6.19 4.11
C LYS A 284 -25.83 -5.87 4.91
N SER A 285 -26.02 -6.47 6.09
CA SER A 285 -27.17 -6.18 6.95
C SER A 285 -27.23 -4.74 7.46
N LYS A 286 -26.06 -4.07 7.55
CA LYS A 286 -25.92 -2.63 7.90
C LYS A 286 -26.03 -1.70 6.69
N GLY A 287 -26.35 -2.24 5.50
CA GLY A 287 -26.52 -1.50 4.25
C GLY A 287 -25.21 -1.17 3.51
N TYR A 288 -24.12 -1.88 3.81
CA TYR A 288 -22.89 -1.77 3.01
C TYR A 288 -23.03 -2.54 1.69
N GLU A 289 -22.52 -1.95 0.63
CA GLU A 289 -22.47 -2.53 -0.72
C GLU A 289 -21.02 -2.81 -1.13
N PHE A 290 -20.71 -4.07 -1.38
CA PHE A 290 -19.39 -4.45 -1.87
C PHE A 290 -19.25 -4.12 -3.34
N ARG A 291 -18.22 -3.36 -3.71
CA ARG A 291 -17.95 -2.91 -5.07
C ARG A 291 -16.55 -3.27 -5.51
N SER A 292 -16.37 -3.36 -6.84
CA SER A 292 -15.06 -3.57 -7.43
C SER A 292 -14.22 -2.29 -7.34
N VAL A 293 -12.91 -2.45 -7.08
CA VAL A 293 -11.96 -1.32 -7.10
C VAL A 293 -11.91 -0.62 -8.47
N SER A 294 -12.35 -1.29 -9.56
CA SER A 294 -12.50 -0.66 -10.87
C SER A 294 -13.52 0.48 -10.92
N GLU A 295 -14.37 0.59 -9.91
CA GLU A 295 -15.34 1.69 -9.77
C GLU A 295 -14.74 2.92 -9.04
N LEU A 296 -13.53 2.79 -8.45
CA LEU A 296 -12.84 3.91 -7.81
C LEU A 296 -12.40 4.94 -8.87
N GLY A 297 -12.58 6.22 -8.57
CA GLY A 297 -12.08 7.32 -9.41
C GLY A 297 -12.79 7.52 -10.75
N THR A 298 -13.77 6.69 -11.12
CA THR A 298 -14.42 6.78 -12.44
C THR A 298 -15.49 7.87 -12.53
N GLY A 299 -15.84 8.53 -11.43
CA GLY A 299 -16.95 9.51 -11.41
C GLY A 299 -18.30 8.93 -11.85
N LYS A 300 -18.37 7.65 -12.15
CA LYS A 300 -19.62 6.93 -12.43
C LYS A 300 -20.23 6.51 -11.10
N VAL A 301 -20.98 7.43 -10.58
CA VAL A 301 -21.88 7.18 -9.45
C VAL A 301 -23.31 7.28 -9.97
#